data_5ed757d2c22c8225a695c33b9b534b88
#
_entry.id   5ed757d2c22c8225a695c33b9b534b88
#
_cell.length_a   1.000
_cell.length_b   1.000
_cell.length_c   1.000
_cell.angle_alpha   90.00
_cell.angle_beta   90.00
_cell.angle_gamma   90.00
#
_symmetry.space_group_name_H-M   'P 1'
#
loop_
_entity.id
_entity.type
_entity.pdbx_description
1 polymer ?
#
loop_
_entity_poly.entity_id
_entity_poly.type
_entity_poly.pdbx_seq_one_letter_code
_entity_poly.pdbx_strand_id
1 'polypeptide(L)'
;SLAVNRKEQDGDHLFFAKIPSTNLLSLLDIQRYINYCNQSPVEDVFRRQLQLENLPGPLRRLILWQNINSRSPKRCTRVGTFSLSTLAGMGASNHGHPTICTTSLSFTPLNPDGLCRVTLISDHRVLDGVTAAKALILLKETLNTSIIGELKNLKNPLERLQNDAHEDAA
;
A
#
# COMPACT_ATOMS: atom_id res chain seq x y z
N SER A 1 1.98 -4.98 1.76
CA SER A 1 0.81 -5.15 0.88
C SER A 1 -0.09 -3.92 0.94
N LEU A 2 -0.82 -3.66 -0.11
CA LEU A 2 -1.74 -2.55 -0.28
C LEU A 2 -3.15 -3.11 -0.48
N ALA A 3 -4.14 -2.62 0.28
CA ALA A 3 -5.54 -2.94 0.06
C ALA A 3 -6.06 -2.14 -1.15
N VAL A 4 -6.67 -2.84 -2.10
CA VAL A 4 -7.22 -2.26 -3.35
C VAL A 4 -8.69 -2.63 -3.43
N ASN A 5 -9.56 -1.63 -3.42
CA ASN A 5 -10.99 -1.84 -3.66
C ASN A 5 -11.26 -1.80 -5.16
N ARG A 6 -11.91 -2.85 -5.68
CA ARG A 6 -12.31 -2.96 -7.09
C ARG A 6 -13.81 -3.12 -7.16
N LYS A 7 -14.41 -2.35 -8.06
CA LYS A 7 -15.83 -2.45 -8.37
C LYS A 7 -16.00 -3.37 -9.57
N GLU A 8 -16.59 -4.52 -9.35
CA GLU A 8 -16.88 -5.52 -10.38
C GLU A 8 -18.41 -5.63 -10.58
N GLN A 9 -18.85 -6.45 -11.53
CA GLN A 9 -20.27 -6.54 -11.91
C GLN A 9 -21.18 -6.98 -10.76
N ASP A 10 -20.67 -7.77 -9.82
CA ASP A 10 -21.38 -8.34 -8.66
C ASP A 10 -21.18 -7.53 -7.36
N GLY A 11 -20.40 -6.43 -7.39
CA GLY A 11 -20.23 -5.53 -6.24
C GLY A 11 -18.81 -5.04 -6.00
N ASP A 12 -18.60 -4.55 -4.79
CA ASP A 12 -17.29 -4.09 -4.33
C ASP A 12 -16.47 -5.23 -3.76
N HIS A 13 -15.27 -5.45 -4.31
CA HIS A 13 -14.35 -6.49 -3.89
C HIS A 13 -13.05 -5.90 -3.37
N LEU A 14 -12.55 -6.45 -2.26
CA LEU A 14 -11.29 -6.05 -1.66
C LEU A 14 -10.18 -7.03 -2.02
N PHE A 15 -9.19 -6.55 -2.75
CA PHE A 15 -7.99 -7.30 -3.10
C PHE A 15 -6.74 -6.77 -2.38
N PHE A 16 -5.71 -7.58 -2.31
CA PHE A 16 -4.44 -7.22 -1.68
C PHE A 16 -3.29 -7.29 -2.68
N ALA A 17 -2.88 -6.13 -3.18
CA ALA A 17 -1.71 -6.00 -4.03
C ALA A 17 -0.42 -6.10 -3.19
N LYS A 18 0.59 -6.75 -3.73
CA LYS A 18 1.91 -6.89 -3.10
C LYS A 18 2.95 -6.22 -3.96
N ILE A 19 3.58 -5.21 -3.43
CA ILE A 19 4.68 -4.52 -4.08
C ILE A 19 5.98 -5.08 -3.50
N PRO A 20 6.75 -5.88 -4.24
CA PRO A 20 8.01 -6.42 -3.74
C PRO A 20 9.08 -5.33 -3.73
N SER A 21 9.99 -5.40 -2.76
CA SER A 21 11.21 -4.57 -2.72
C SER A 21 10.96 -3.07 -2.94
N THR A 22 9.94 -2.52 -2.29
CA THR A 22 9.54 -1.10 -2.43
C THR A 22 10.67 -0.11 -2.17
N ASN A 23 11.66 -0.50 -1.37
CA ASN A 23 12.86 0.29 -1.09
C ASN A 23 13.80 0.46 -2.30
N LEU A 24 13.62 -0.31 -3.35
CA LEU A 24 14.41 -0.24 -4.59
C LEU A 24 13.64 0.41 -5.75
N LEU A 25 12.38 0.77 -5.53
CA LEU A 25 11.50 1.35 -6.55
C LEU A 25 11.43 2.86 -6.38
N SER A 26 11.37 3.60 -7.50
CA SER A 26 11.02 5.01 -7.50
C SER A 26 9.54 5.21 -7.16
N LEU A 27 9.17 6.42 -6.72
CA LEU A 27 7.75 6.77 -6.50
C LEU A 27 6.91 6.58 -7.77
N LEU A 28 7.51 6.88 -8.93
CA LEU A 28 6.83 6.73 -10.22
C LEU A 28 6.54 5.26 -10.54
N ASP A 29 7.47 4.33 -10.25
CA ASP A 29 7.27 2.91 -10.48
C ASP A 29 6.23 2.33 -9.52
N ILE A 30 6.24 2.78 -8.26
CA ILE A 30 5.20 2.43 -7.28
C ILE A 30 3.83 2.91 -7.77
N GLN A 31 3.72 4.15 -8.25
CA GLN A 31 2.47 4.70 -8.77
C GLN A 31 1.99 3.96 -10.02
N ARG A 32 2.89 3.63 -10.95
CA ARG A 32 2.55 2.82 -12.14
C ARG A 32 2.00 1.45 -11.75
N TYR A 33 2.62 0.82 -10.74
CA TYR A 33 2.14 -0.47 -10.24
C TYR A 33 0.77 -0.37 -9.57
N ILE A 34 0.52 0.68 -8.79
CA ILE A 34 -0.79 0.95 -8.17
C ILE A 34 -1.85 1.16 -9.27
N ASN A 35 -1.54 1.96 -10.30
CA ASN A 35 -2.44 2.18 -11.42
C ASN A 35 -2.72 0.88 -12.17
N TYR A 36 -1.71 0.05 -12.41
CA TYR A 36 -1.87 -1.29 -12.99
C TYR A 36 -2.83 -2.15 -12.17
N CYS A 37 -2.68 -2.20 -10.84
CA CYS A 37 -3.58 -2.95 -9.96
C CYS A 37 -5.02 -2.41 -9.97
N ASN A 38 -5.21 -1.11 -10.21
CA ASN A 38 -6.53 -0.49 -10.24
C ASN A 38 -7.25 -0.61 -11.60
N GLN A 39 -6.51 -0.69 -12.70
CA GLN A 39 -7.07 -0.56 -14.06
C GLN A 39 -7.07 -1.87 -14.85
N SER A 40 -6.13 -2.78 -14.55
CA SER A 40 -6.04 -4.05 -15.28
C SER A 40 -7.12 -5.05 -14.85
N PRO A 41 -7.46 -6.03 -15.70
CA PRO A 41 -8.42 -7.07 -15.34
C PRO A 41 -8.06 -7.78 -14.04
N VAL A 42 -9.05 -8.05 -13.19
CA VAL A 42 -8.86 -8.67 -11.87
C VAL A 42 -8.24 -10.06 -11.99
N GLU A 43 -8.61 -10.80 -13.02
CA GLU A 43 -8.13 -12.15 -13.33
C GLU A 43 -6.61 -12.18 -13.59
N ASP A 44 -6.06 -11.12 -14.15
CA ASP A 44 -4.62 -11.03 -14.45
C ASP A 44 -3.82 -10.65 -13.20
N VAL A 45 -4.31 -9.67 -12.46
CA VAL A 45 -3.61 -9.09 -11.30
C VAL A 45 -3.77 -9.96 -10.06
N PHE A 46 -5.00 -10.41 -9.78
CA PHE A 46 -5.37 -11.06 -8.52
C PHE A 46 -5.72 -12.56 -8.68
N ARG A 47 -5.26 -13.18 -9.76
CA ARG A 47 -5.53 -14.60 -10.10
C ARG A 47 -5.39 -15.56 -8.92
N ARG A 48 -4.34 -15.40 -8.11
CA ARG A 48 -4.12 -16.26 -6.94
C ARG A 48 -5.16 -16.08 -5.85
N GLN A 49 -5.67 -14.88 -5.65
CA GLN A 49 -6.72 -14.63 -4.67
C GLN A 49 -8.03 -15.25 -5.15
N LEU A 50 -8.40 -15.04 -6.41
CA LEU A 50 -9.57 -15.67 -7.02
C LEU A 50 -9.50 -17.20 -6.97
N GLN A 51 -8.34 -17.79 -7.26
CA GLN A 51 -8.14 -19.23 -7.13
C GLN A 51 -8.35 -19.73 -5.69
N LEU A 52 -7.92 -18.97 -4.68
CA LEU A 52 -8.13 -19.31 -3.27
C LEU A 52 -9.61 -19.20 -2.87
N GLU A 53 -10.33 -18.21 -3.39
CA GLU A 53 -11.75 -18.01 -3.12
C GLU A 53 -12.61 -19.16 -3.67
N ASN A 54 -12.24 -19.70 -4.81
CA ASN A 54 -12.92 -20.84 -5.47
C ASN A 54 -12.64 -22.19 -4.80
N LEU A 55 -11.75 -22.25 -3.80
CA LEU A 55 -11.48 -23.50 -3.09
C LEU A 55 -12.54 -23.80 -2.03
N PRO A 56 -12.85 -25.10 -1.78
CA PRO A 56 -13.68 -25.49 -0.66
C PRO A 56 -13.19 -24.92 0.67
N GLY A 57 -14.12 -24.47 1.52
CA GLY A 57 -13.83 -23.77 2.77
C GLY A 57 -12.74 -24.40 3.65
N PRO A 58 -12.76 -25.73 3.91
CA PRO A 58 -11.74 -26.39 4.72
C PRO A 58 -10.33 -26.30 4.10
N LEU A 59 -10.22 -26.51 2.79
CA LEU A 59 -8.95 -26.44 2.06
C LEU A 59 -8.41 -25.01 2.05
N ARG A 60 -9.27 -24.01 1.80
CA ARG A 60 -8.92 -22.60 1.89
C ARG A 60 -8.39 -22.23 3.27
N ARG A 61 -9.06 -22.66 4.34
CA ARG A 61 -8.60 -22.43 5.72
C ARG A 61 -7.25 -23.05 6.00
N LEU A 62 -7.02 -24.29 5.54
CA LEU A 62 -5.74 -24.98 5.71
C LEU A 62 -4.59 -24.22 5.01
N ILE A 63 -4.80 -23.79 3.76
CA ILE A 63 -3.81 -23.03 2.99
C ILE A 63 -3.52 -21.67 3.66
N LEU A 64 -4.55 -20.95 4.09
CA LEU A 64 -4.38 -19.66 4.79
C LEU A 64 -3.64 -19.85 6.12
N TRP A 65 -4.04 -20.86 6.91
CA TRP A 65 -3.38 -21.20 8.16
C TRP A 65 -1.88 -21.52 7.95
N GLN A 66 -1.56 -22.35 6.96
CA GLN A 66 -0.19 -22.68 6.60
C GLN A 66 0.60 -21.44 6.15
N ASN A 67 0.01 -20.55 5.36
CA ASN A 67 0.66 -19.32 4.90
C ASN A 67 0.98 -18.37 6.06
N ILE A 68 0.09 -18.26 7.04
CA ILE A 68 0.25 -17.39 8.22
C ILE A 68 1.26 -17.98 9.20
N ASN A 69 1.18 -19.29 9.47
CA ASN A 69 1.98 -19.96 10.49
C ASN A 69 3.32 -20.51 9.98
N SER A 70 3.57 -20.45 8.67
CA SER A 70 4.83 -20.91 8.10
C SER A 70 6.00 -20.04 8.57
N ARG A 71 7.04 -20.66 9.09
CA ARG A 71 8.33 -20.01 9.39
C ARG A 71 9.23 -19.86 8.16
N SER A 72 8.75 -20.23 7.00
CA SER A 72 9.51 -20.15 5.75
C SER A 72 9.75 -18.69 5.33
N PRO A 73 10.91 -18.34 4.78
CA PRO A 73 11.16 -17.04 4.13
C PRO A 73 10.11 -16.70 3.05
N LYS A 74 9.48 -17.71 2.46
CA LYS A 74 8.37 -17.55 1.51
C LYS A 74 7.11 -16.91 2.13
N ARG A 75 6.99 -16.84 3.48
CA ARG A 75 5.88 -16.12 4.13
C ARG A 75 5.89 -14.64 3.76
N CYS A 76 7.06 -14.00 3.77
CA CYS A 76 7.21 -12.59 3.40
C CYS A 76 6.73 -12.32 1.97
N THR A 77 7.02 -13.24 1.04
CA THR A 77 6.57 -13.11 -0.36
C THR A 77 5.09 -13.42 -0.56
N ARG A 78 4.47 -14.21 0.33
CA ARG A 78 3.05 -14.60 0.23
C ARG A 78 2.12 -13.63 0.94
N VAL A 79 2.49 -13.19 2.13
CA VAL A 79 1.68 -12.37 3.02
C VAL A 79 2.13 -10.91 3.02
N GLY A 80 3.43 -10.66 2.81
CA GLY A 80 4.09 -9.39 3.03
C GLY A 80 4.59 -9.23 4.46
N THR A 81 5.44 -8.25 4.68
CA THR A 81 5.99 -7.89 6.00
C THR A 81 5.31 -6.65 6.58
N PHE A 82 4.78 -5.82 5.70
CA PHE A 82 4.16 -4.54 6.00
C PHE A 82 2.85 -4.39 5.23
N SER A 83 1.84 -3.81 5.84
CA SER A 83 0.58 -3.48 5.18
C SER A 83 0.28 -1.99 5.27
N LEU A 84 -0.32 -1.47 4.20
CA LEU A 84 -0.86 -0.13 4.14
C LEU A 84 -2.35 -0.22 3.82
N SER A 85 -3.18 0.41 4.64
CA SER A 85 -4.62 0.50 4.41
C SER A 85 -5.10 1.88 4.82
N THR A 86 -5.86 2.53 3.95
CA THR A 86 -6.43 3.84 4.23
C THR A 86 -7.79 3.98 3.59
N LEU A 87 -8.67 4.71 4.25
CA LEU A 87 -9.96 5.16 3.72
C LEU A 87 -9.95 6.67 3.41
N ALA A 88 -8.77 7.30 3.44
CA ALA A 88 -8.62 8.75 3.22
C ALA A 88 -9.17 9.20 1.87
N GLY A 89 -9.03 8.39 0.81
CA GLY A 89 -9.60 8.66 -0.51
C GLY A 89 -11.13 8.69 -0.55
N MET A 90 -11.79 8.08 0.44
CA MET A 90 -13.25 8.08 0.64
C MET A 90 -13.69 9.13 1.67
N GLY A 91 -12.78 9.98 2.16
CA GLY A 91 -13.05 10.96 3.20
C GLY A 91 -13.23 10.39 4.61
N ALA A 92 -12.98 9.08 4.80
CA ALA A 92 -13.16 8.41 6.08
C ALA A 92 -11.84 8.23 6.83
N SER A 93 -11.91 8.29 8.17
CA SER A 93 -10.77 8.06 9.04
C SER A 93 -10.71 6.61 9.49
N ASN A 94 -9.56 5.97 9.30
CA ASN A 94 -9.25 4.64 9.82
C ASN A 94 -8.08 4.76 10.81
N HIS A 95 -8.33 4.44 12.08
CA HIS A 95 -7.31 4.50 13.13
C HIS A 95 -6.58 3.17 13.32
N GLY A 96 -7.07 2.11 12.73
CA GLY A 96 -6.46 0.79 12.80
C GLY A 96 -7.29 -0.28 12.11
N HIS A 97 -6.62 -1.33 11.68
CA HIS A 97 -7.28 -2.49 11.06
C HIS A 97 -6.53 -3.76 11.48
N PRO A 98 -7.22 -4.90 11.57
CA PRO A 98 -6.56 -6.18 11.80
C PRO A 98 -5.55 -6.45 10.69
N THR A 99 -4.36 -6.88 11.08
CA THR A 99 -3.30 -7.22 10.11
C THR A 99 -2.66 -8.55 10.46
N ILE A 100 -2.28 -9.30 9.44
CA ILE A 100 -1.45 -10.51 9.54
C ILE A 100 0.04 -10.19 9.33
N CYS A 101 0.34 -8.96 8.95
CA CYS A 101 1.71 -8.46 8.85
C CYS A 101 2.25 -8.05 10.21
N THR A 102 3.58 -8.02 10.36
CA THR A 102 4.25 -7.58 11.59
C THR A 102 3.95 -6.11 11.90
N THR A 103 3.81 -5.30 10.86
CA THR A 103 3.49 -3.88 10.95
C THR A 103 2.43 -3.47 9.95
N SER A 104 1.61 -2.51 10.33
CA SER A 104 0.59 -1.93 9.49
C SER A 104 0.52 -0.43 9.68
N LEU A 105 0.39 0.31 8.59
CA LEU A 105 0.23 1.75 8.57
C LEU A 105 -1.17 2.12 8.07
N SER A 106 -1.77 3.11 8.70
CA SER A 106 -2.95 3.80 8.19
C SER A 106 -2.76 5.31 8.30
N PHE A 107 -3.48 6.06 7.47
CA PHE A 107 -3.51 7.51 7.56
C PHE A 107 -4.92 8.05 7.30
N THR A 108 -5.23 9.18 7.94
CA THR A 108 -6.52 9.86 7.81
C THR A 108 -6.53 10.82 6.61
N PRO A 109 -7.70 11.27 6.15
CA PRO A 109 -7.77 12.42 5.26
C PRO A 109 -7.01 13.63 5.83
N LEU A 110 -6.60 14.55 4.96
CA LEU A 110 -6.06 15.84 5.39
C LEU A 110 -7.15 16.63 6.11
N ASN A 111 -6.81 17.20 7.27
CA ASN A 111 -7.66 18.16 7.95
C ASN A 111 -7.58 19.53 7.25
N PRO A 112 -8.39 20.54 7.65
CA PRO A 112 -8.33 21.90 7.09
C PRO A 112 -6.95 22.57 7.19
N ASP A 113 -6.14 22.19 8.18
CA ASP A 113 -4.77 22.71 8.36
C ASP A 113 -3.74 22.01 7.47
N GLY A 114 -4.17 21.09 6.60
CA GLY A 114 -3.28 20.32 5.72
C GLY A 114 -2.50 19.21 6.43
N LEU A 115 -2.92 18.80 7.62
CA LEU A 115 -2.27 17.73 8.39
C LEU A 115 -3.06 16.43 8.28
N CYS A 116 -2.36 15.31 8.25
CA CYS A 116 -2.97 13.98 8.42
C CYS A 116 -2.39 13.27 9.64
N ARG A 117 -3.21 12.42 10.25
CA ARG A 117 -2.76 11.52 11.30
C ARG A 117 -2.28 10.23 10.68
N VAL A 118 -1.06 9.84 11.03
CA VAL A 118 -0.49 8.54 10.65
C VAL A 118 -0.47 7.64 11.87
N THR A 119 -0.98 6.42 11.72
CA THR A 119 -1.04 5.40 12.78
C THR A 119 -0.23 4.19 12.36
N LEU A 120 0.76 3.82 13.17
CA LEU A 120 1.53 2.58 13.02
C LEU A 120 1.05 1.57 14.05
N ILE A 121 0.60 0.42 13.58
CA ILE A 121 0.28 -0.74 14.41
C ILE A 121 1.42 -1.73 14.26
N SER A 122 1.93 -2.23 15.38
CA SER A 122 3.00 -3.22 15.39
C SER A 122 2.65 -4.40 16.28
N ASP A 123 3.12 -5.60 15.90
CA ASP A 123 3.06 -6.77 16.75
C ASP A 123 4.08 -6.62 17.88
N HIS A 124 3.59 -6.41 19.10
CA HIS A 124 4.44 -6.17 20.28
C HIS A 124 5.35 -7.35 20.64
N ARG A 125 5.07 -8.54 20.11
CA ARG A 125 5.97 -9.70 20.25
C ARG A 125 7.26 -9.56 19.45
N VAL A 126 7.27 -8.67 18.45
CA VAL A 126 8.38 -8.46 17.53
C VAL A 126 9.01 -7.08 17.68
N LEU A 127 8.20 -6.06 17.95
CA LEU A 127 8.64 -4.68 18.08
C LEU A 127 8.20 -4.09 19.43
N ASP A 128 9.14 -3.52 20.14
CA ASP A 128 8.83 -2.75 21.36
C ASP A 128 8.35 -1.33 21.04
N GLY A 129 7.80 -0.65 22.03
CA GLY A 129 7.27 0.70 21.87
C GLY A 129 8.34 1.73 21.48
N VAL A 130 9.58 1.56 21.94
CA VAL A 130 10.69 2.48 21.62
C VAL A 130 11.06 2.35 20.14
N THR A 131 11.15 1.14 19.64
CA THR A 131 11.42 0.86 18.21
C THR A 131 10.28 1.40 17.31
N ALA A 132 9.02 1.20 17.72
CA ALA A 132 7.87 1.74 16.99
C ALA A 132 7.88 3.28 16.97
N ALA A 133 8.20 3.94 18.09
CA ALA A 133 8.32 5.39 18.17
C ALA A 133 9.44 5.93 17.26
N LYS A 134 10.62 5.31 17.27
CA LYS A 134 11.72 5.66 16.38
C LYS A 134 11.34 5.51 14.91
N ALA A 135 10.63 4.44 14.56
CA ALA A 135 10.15 4.22 13.20
C ALA A 135 9.19 5.33 12.73
N LEU A 136 8.27 5.79 13.60
CA LEU A 136 7.37 6.91 13.29
C LEU A 136 8.11 8.24 13.12
N ILE A 137 9.11 8.52 13.96
CA ILE A 137 9.93 9.73 13.83
C ILE A 137 10.67 9.71 12.49
N LEU A 138 11.34 8.61 12.18
CA LEU A 138 12.07 8.44 10.92
C LEU A 138 11.14 8.54 9.70
N LEU A 139 9.94 7.95 9.78
CA LEU A 139 8.93 8.07 8.72
C LEU A 139 8.55 9.53 8.49
N LYS A 140 8.27 10.28 9.56
CA LYS A 140 7.93 11.71 9.48
C LYS A 140 9.06 12.51 8.83
N GLU A 141 10.30 12.28 9.23
CA GLU A 141 11.48 12.94 8.65
C GLU A 141 11.64 12.60 7.17
N THR A 142 11.57 11.32 6.81
CA THR A 142 11.68 10.85 5.42
C THR A 142 10.61 11.45 4.53
N LEU A 143 9.35 11.48 4.99
CA LEU A 143 8.24 12.08 4.23
C LEU A 143 8.47 13.58 3.99
N ASN A 144 8.92 14.31 5.01
CA ASN A 144 9.10 15.77 4.93
C ASN A 144 10.41 16.21 4.25
N THR A 145 11.33 15.30 3.99
CA THR A 145 12.62 15.61 3.35
C THR A 145 12.77 14.90 2.01
N SER A 146 13.11 13.62 2.05
CA SER A 146 13.46 12.84 0.85
C SER A 146 12.30 12.71 -0.13
N ILE A 147 11.10 12.38 0.38
CA ILE A 147 9.91 12.17 -0.47
C ILE A 147 9.43 13.49 -1.09
N ILE A 148 9.41 14.57 -0.32
CA ILE A 148 9.08 15.91 -0.87
C ILE A 148 10.11 16.34 -1.92
N GLY A 149 11.40 16.07 -1.68
CA GLY A 149 12.47 16.34 -2.66
C GLY A 149 12.26 15.58 -3.97
N GLU A 150 11.95 14.27 -3.88
CA GLU A 150 11.68 13.45 -5.07
C GLU A 150 10.43 13.94 -5.82
N LEU A 151 9.35 14.29 -5.10
CA LEU A 151 8.11 14.80 -5.71
C LEU A 151 8.34 16.15 -6.43
N LYS A 152 9.12 17.05 -5.86
CA LYS A 152 9.47 18.31 -6.52
C LYS A 152 10.27 18.08 -7.80
N ASN A 153 11.20 17.13 -7.78
CA ASN A 153 11.97 16.76 -8.96
C ASN A 153 11.10 16.12 -10.07
N LEU A 154 10.05 15.41 -9.70
CA LEU A 154 9.08 14.85 -10.65
C LEU A 154 8.18 15.93 -11.27
N LYS A 155 7.83 16.97 -10.52
CA LYS A 155 6.98 18.08 -11.00
C LYS A 155 7.68 18.94 -12.05
N ASN A 156 8.93 19.27 -11.83
CA ASN A 156 9.71 20.14 -12.72
C ASN A 156 9.77 19.66 -14.19
N PRO A 157 9.99 18.37 -14.51
CA PRO A 157 9.96 17.90 -15.89
C PRO A 157 8.58 17.96 -16.56
N LEU A 158 7.51 17.75 -15.78
CA LEU A 158 6.15 17.81 -16.31
C LEU A 158 5.72 19.25 -16.63
N GLU A 159 6.10 20.21 -15.83
CA GLU A 159 5.87 21.64 -16.07
C GLU A 159 6.67 22.13 -17.29
N ARG A 160 7.89 21.64 -17.51
CA ARG A 160 8.69 21.96 -18.72
C ARG A 160 8.02 21.42 -19.97
N LEU A 161 7.60 20.14 -19.96
CA LEU A 161 6.91 19.53 -21.11
C LEU A 161 5.58 20.20 -21.45
N GLN A 162 4.87 20.74 -20.46
CA GLN A 162 3.63 21.48 -20.68
C GLN A 162 3.89 22.88 -21.25
N ASN A 163 4.97 23.56 -20.83
CA ASN A 163 5.36 24.87 -21.34
C ASN A 163 5.89 24.75 -22.77
N ASP A 164 6.73 23.75 -23.06
CA ASP A 164 7.24 23.50 -24.42
C ASP A 164 6.10 23.19 -25.40
N ALA A 165 5.07 22.43 -24.97
CA ALA A 165 3.89 22.14 -25.78
C ALA A 165 2.98 23.37 -26.02
N HIS A 166 3.05 24.40 -25.19
CA HIS A 166 2.33 25.65 -25.38
C HIS A 166 3.08 26.65 -26.29
N GLU A 167 4.42 26.63 -26.29
CA GLU A 167 5.24 27.45 -27.18
C GLU A 167 5.21 26.94 -28.63
N ASP A 168 5.13 25.63 -28.85
CA ASP A 168 5.01 25.05 -30.20
C ASP A 168 3.60 25.20 -30.81
N ALA A 169 2.61 25.64 -30.05
CA ALA A 169 1.22 25.85 -30.50
C ALA A 169 0.85 27.31 -30.72
N ALA A 170 1.77 28.25 -30.58
CA ALA A 170 1.59 29.69 -30.78
C ALA A 170 2.36 30.18 -32.01
#